data_5fb97e80bd06ea8668d99df2e7b0829a
#
_entry.id   5fb97e80bd06ea8668d99df2e7b0829a
#
_cell.length_a   1.000
_cell.length_b   1.000
_cell.length_c   1.000
_cell.angle_alpha   90.00
_cell.angle_beta   90.00
_cell.angle_gamma   90.00
#
_symmetry.space_group_name_H-M   'P 1'
#
loop_
_entity.id
_entity.type
_entity.pdbx_description
1 polymer ?
#
loop_
_entity_poly.entity_id
_entity_poly.type
_entity_poly.pdbx_seq_one_letter_code
_entity_poly.pdbx_strand_id
1 'polypeptide(L)'
;MFHGPLEIMNETEVGHGWQFIAQFIEPSGTLRKITFGLNWADYDLLCPDGGTEPALVAETVLRWLIANAKPEQLTNRLDASLARRLDPQADAQIRRLFIQRDQP
;
A
#
# COMPACT_ATOMS: atom_id res chain seq x y z
N MET A 1 8.77 -2.10 -12.99
CA MET A 1 7.64 -2.39 -12.09
C MET A 1 8.00 -3.52 -11.16
N PHE A 2 7.61 -3.42 -9.91
CA PHE A 2 7.86 -4.46 -8.92
C PHE A 2 6.94 -5.66 -9.17
N HIS A 3 7.51 -6.84 -9.35
CA HIS A 3 6.77 -8.08 -9.59
C HIS A 3 7.03 -9.14 -8.53
N GLY A 4 7.83 -8.81 -7.53
CA GLY A 4 8.15 -9.76 -6.48
C GLY A 4 6.92 -10.12 -5.65
N PRO A 5 7.00 -11.20 -4.88
CA PRO A 5 5.91 -11.57 -3.99
C PRO A 5 5.72 -10.50 -2.92
N LEU A 6 4.51 -10.03 -2.80
CA LEU A 6 4.07 -9.16 -1.72
C LEU A 6 2.87 -9.85 -1.08
N GLU A 7 2.96 -10.11 0.20
CA GLU A 7 1.90 -10.80 0.93
C GLU A 7 1.39 -9.91 2.04
N ILE A 8 0.08 -9.68 2.04
CA ILE A 8 -0.59 -8.95 3.11
C ILE A 8 -1.15 -9.97 4.10
N MET A 9 -0.76 -9.84 5.35
CA MET A 9 -1.15 -10.75 6.41
C MET A 9 -1.77 -9.98 7.57
N ASN A 10 -2.55 -10.67 8.40
CA ASN A 10 -2.98 -10.15 9.69
C ASN A 10 -3.66 -8.77 9.63
N GLU A 11 -4.77 -8.70 8.93
CA GLU A 11 -5.58 -7.49 8.95
C GLU A 11 -6.18 -7.30 10.34
N THR A 12 -5.97 -6.14 10.94
CA THR A 12 -6.51 -5.78 12.24
C THR A 12 -7.21 -4.44 12.14
N GLU A 13 -8.46 -4.38 12.55
CA GLU A 13 -9.16 -3.10 12.62
C GLU A 13 -8.67 -2.33 13.85
N VAL A 14 -8.33 -1.06 13.64
CA VAL A 14 -7.90 -0.18 14.73
C VAL A 14 -8.84 1.02 14.81
N GLY A 15 -8.63 1.91 15.78
CA GLY A 15 -9.60 2.96 16.07
C GLY A 15 -9.96 3.89 14.91
N HIS A 16 -9.11 4.00 13.88
CA HIS A 16 -9.32 4.93 12.77
C HIS A 16 -8.99 4.32 11.42
N GLY A 17 -8.97 2.99 11.33
CA GLY A 17 -8.67 2.30 10.07
C GLY A 17 -8.27 0.87 10.29
N TRP A 18 -7.27 0.45 9.54
CA TRP A 18 -6.76 -0.92 9.57
C TRP A 18 -5.24 -0.92 9.68
N GLN A 19 -4.71 -2.00 10.24
CA GLN A 19 -3.29 -2.26 10.33
C GLN A 19 -3.02 -3.64 9.77
N PHE A 20 -1.98 -3.75 8.96
CA PHE A 20 -1.61 -5.00 8.30
C PHE A 20 -0.16 -5.32 8.57
N ILE A 21 0.16 -6.60 8.55
CA ILE A 21 1.55 -7.06 8.46
C ILE A 21 1.76 -7.43 7.00
N ALA A 22 2.78 -6.86 6.39
CA ALA A 22 3.12 -7.13 5.01
C ALA A 22 4.52 -7.73 4.91
N GLN A 23 4.71 -8.61 3.95
CA GLN A 23 5.97 -9.30 3.74
C GLN A 23 6.34 -9.23 2.26
N PHE A 24 7.58 -8.87 1.98
CA PHE A 24 8.06 -8.82 0.61
C PHE A 24 9.57 -9.06 0.57
N ILE A 25 10.08 -9.34 -0.64
CA ILE A 25 11.50 -9.58 -0.84
C ILE A 25 12.11 -8.36 -1.52
N GLU A 26 13.14 -7.80 -0.90
CA GLU A 26 13.88 -6.66 -1.45
C GLU A 26 14.70 -7.10 -2.68
N PRO A 27 15.13 -6.15 -3.52
CA PRO A 27 16.01 -6.47 -4.65
C PRO A 27 17.28 -7.20 -4.23
N SER A 28 17.75 -6.97 -3.00
CA SER A 28 18.91 -7.68 -2.44
C SER A 28 18.65 -9.15 -2.13
N GLY A 29 17.38 -9.58 -2.17
CA GLY A 29 16.97 -10.92 -1.79
C GLY A 29 16.59 -11.07 -0.33
N THR A 30 16.65 -9.99 0.44
CA THR A 30 16.31 -10.03 1.86
C THR A 30 14.79 -9.98 2.06
N LEU A 31 14.28 -10.87 2.88
CA LEU A 31 12.87 -10.87 3.26
C LEU A 31 12.61 -9.75 4.28
N ARG A 32 11.61 -8.93 3.99
CA ARG A 32 11.21 -7.85 4.91
C ARG A 32 9.78 -8.03 5.37
N LYS A 33 9.57 -7.81 6.66
CA LYS A 33 8.24 -7.67 7.24
C LYS A 33 8.06 -6.24 7.73
N ILE A 34 6.93 -5.65 7.40
CA ILE A 34 6.61 -4.29 7.84
C ILE A 34 5.20 -4.25 8.40
N THR A 35 4.95 -3.25 9.23
CA THR A 35 3.60 -2.91 9.69
C THR A 35 3.09 -1.77 8.82
N PHE A 36 1.94 -1.95 8.19
CA PHE A 36 1.36 -0.97 7.29
C PHE A 36 0.01 -0.49 7.80
N GLY A 37 -0.17 0.81 7.91
CA GLY A 37 -1.42 1.43 8.35
C GLY A 37 -2.20 2.03 7.19
N LEU A 38 -3.51 1.82 7.20
CA LEU A 38 -4.43 2.43 6.24
C LEU A 38 -5.60 3.01 7.03
N ASN A 39 -5.66 4.34 7.18
CA ASN A 39 -6.77 4.92 7.91
C ASN A 39 -7.98 5.15 6.99
N TRP A 40 -9.14 5.39 7.61
CA TRP A 40 -10.39 5.54 6.87
C TRP A 40 -10.34 6.71 5.88
N ALA A 41 -9.69 7.81 6.23
CA ALA A 41 -9.58 8.96 5.36
C ALA A 41 -8.78 8.63 4.10
N ASP A 42 -7.68 7.91 4.25
CA ASP A 42 -6.87 7.50 3.09
C ASP A 42 -7.63 6.47 2.25
N TYR A 43 -8.33 5.54 2.90
CA TYR A 43 -9.16 4.57 2.17
C TYR A 43 -10.20 5.29 1.33
N ASP A 44 -10.92 6.25 1.91
CA ASP A 44 -11.96 6.99 1.19
C ASP A 44 -11.39 7.80 0.03
N LEU A 45 -10.21 8.36 0.22
CA LEU A 45 -9.55 9.13 -0.82
C LEU A 45 -9.13 8.25 -2.00
N LEU A 46 -8.65 7.05 -1.73
CA LEU A 46 -8.15 6.14 -2.75
C LEU A 46 -9.27 5.30 -3.37
N CYS A 47 -10.31 5.00 -2.62
CA CYS A 47 -11.42 4.17 -3.06
C CYS A 47 -12.76 4.80 -2.64
N PRO A 48 -13.17 5.91 -3.31
CA PRO A 48 -14.36 6.68 -2.89
C PRO A 48 -15.66 5.88 -2.91
N ASP A 49 -15.78 4.87 -3.77
CA ASP A 49 -16.98 4.06 -3.87
C ASP A 49 -17.04 2.94 -2.83
N GLY A 50 -15.98 2.74 -2.06
CA GLY A 50 -15.93 1.72 -1.04
C GLY A 50 -15.97 0.28 -1.57
N GLY A 51 -15.74 0.10 -2.88
CA GLY A 51 -15.91 -1.19 -3.52
C GLY A 51 -14.73 -2.15 -3.45
N THR A 52 -13.59 -1.69 -2.93
CA THR A 52 -12.39 -2.51 -2.86
C THR A 52 -12.07 -2.84 -1.41
N GLU A 53 -11.71 -4.09 -1.14
CA GLU A 53 -11.35 -4.51 0.21
C GLU A 53 -10.14 -3.73 0.74
N PRO A 54 -10.11 -3.40 2.03
CA PRO A 54 -8.98 -2.68 2.62
C PRO A 54 -7.63 -3.35 2.38
N ALA A 55 -7.57 -4.68 2.46
CA ALA A 55 -6.32 -5.40 2.21
C ALA A 55 -5.81 -5.18 0.79
N LEU A 56 -6.71 -5.11 -0.18
CA LEU A 56 -6.34 -4.89 -1.57
C LEU A 56 -5.88 -3.45 -1.80
N VAL A 57 -6.51 -2.49 -1.13
CA VAL A 57 -6.06 -1.10 -1.16
C VAL A 57 -4.66 -1.00 -0.56
N ALA A 58 -4.43 -1.65 0.59
CA ALA A 58 -3.11 -1.67 1.23
C ALA A 58 -2.06 -2.28 0.31
N GLU A 59 -2.36 -3.40 -0.32
CA GLU A 59 -1.43 -4.05 -1.25
C GLU A 59 -1.07 -3.11 -2.40
N THR A 60 -2.04 -2.44 -2.97
CA THR A 60 -1.82 -1.55 -4.10
C THR A 60 -0.94 -0.37 -3.72
N VAL A 61 -1.19 0.23 -2.56
CA VAL A 61 -0.36 1.32 -2.05
C VAL A 61 1.07 0.85 -1.80
N LEU A 62 1.22 -0.32 -1.19
CA LEU A 62 2.55 -0.86 -0.89
C LEU A 62 3.33 -1.17 -2.17
N ARG A 63 2.68 -1.69 -3.20
CA ARG A 63 3.36 -1.93 -4.48
C ARG A 63 3.85 -0.62 -5.08
N TRP A 64 3.04 0.43 -4.98
CA TRP A 64 3.47 1.75 -5.44
C TRP A 64 4.68 2.25 -4.64
N LEU A 65 4.63 2.11 -3.32
CA LEU A 65 5.73 2.55 -2.46
C LEU A 65 7.02 1.78 -2.76
N ILE A 66 6.95 0.47 -2.89
CA ILE A 66 8.12 -0.35 -3.20
C ILE A 66 8.72 0.05 -4.54
N ALA A 67 7.88 0.40 -5.51
CA ALA A 67 8.36 0.79 -6.84
C ALA A 67 8.92 2.20 -6.90
N ASN A 68 8.51 3.11 -6.03
CA ASN A 68 8.80 4.53 -6.15
C ASN A 68 9.62 5.13 -5.01
N ALA A 69 9.56 4.54 -3.81
CA ALA A 69 10.32 5.05 -2.66
C ALA A 69 11.76 4.59 -2.71
N LYS A 70 12.64 5.38 -2.11
CA LYS A 70 14.02 4.96 -1.90
C LYS A 70 14.08 3.92 -0.79
N PRO A 71 15.06 3.00 -0.80
CA PRO A 71 15.14 1.96 0.23
C PRO A 71 15.12 2.50 1.66
N GLU A 72 15.79 3.62 1.93
CA GLU A 72 15.82 4.22 3.26
C GLU A 72 14.47 4.80 3.70
N GLN A 73 13.55 4.99 2.78
CA GLN A 73 12.19 5.47 3.09
C GLN A 73 11.24 4.33 3.45
N LEU A 74 11.62 3.10 3.10
CA LEU A 74 10.83 1.91 3.40
C LEU A 74 11.23 1.37 4.77
N THR A 75 10.74 2.03 5.82
CA THR A 75 11.01 1.62 7.19
C THR A 75 10.11 0.45 7.59
N ASN A 76 10.31 -0.08 8.81
CA ASN A 76 9.53 -1.21 9.28
C ASN A 76 8.07 -0.86 9.63
N ARG A 77 7.76 0.42 9.67
CA ARG A 77 6.39 0.88 9.92
C ARG A 77 6.06 1.97 8.92
N LEU A 78 5.06 1.72 8.08
CA LEU A 78 4.64 2.61 7.01
C LEU A 78 3.13 2.84 7.09
N ASP A 79 2.67 3.91 6.44
CA ASP A 79 1.25 4.13 6.27
C ASP A 79 0.95 4.67 4.87
N ALA A 80 -0.33 4.65 4.50
CA ALA A 80 -0.74 5.02 3.15
C ALA A 80 -0.45 6.48 2.82
N SER A 81 -0.38 7.35 3.82
CA SER A 81 -0.11 8.77 3.57
C SER A 81 1.31 9.04 3.11
N LEU A 82 2.23 8.09 3.33
CA LEU A 82 3.61 8.25 2.89
C LEU A 82 3.70 8.45 1.38
N ALA A 83 2.89 7.73 0.61
CA ALA A 83 2.89 7.86 -0.85
C ALA A 83 2.65 9.30 -1.28
N ARG A 84 1.65 9.95 -0.68
CA ARG A 84 1.30 11.34 -0.97
C ARG A 84 2.42 12.30 -0.61
N ARG A 85 3.13 12.02 0.49
CA ARG A 85 4.26 12.84 0.92
C ARG A 85 5.45 12.71 0.00
N LEU A 86 5.61 11.56 -0.65
CA LEU A 86 6.70 11.35 -1.61
C LEU A 86 6.41 11.96 -2.97
N ASP A 87 5.16 11.94 -3.39
CA ASP A 87 4.77 12.43 -4.71
C ASP A 87 3.32 12.92 -4.68
N PRO A 88 3.07 14.20 -4.98
CA PRO A 88 1.69 14.72 -5.01
C PRO A 88 0.78 13.99 -5.99
N GLN A 89 1.33 13.29 -6.98
CA GLN A 89 0.55 12.55 -7.97
C GLN A 89 0.29 11.10 -7.55
N ALA A 90 0.78 10.69 -6.38
CA ALA A 90 0.68 9.30 -5.94
C ALA A 90 -0.77 8.81 -5.87
N ASP A 91 -1.65 9.60 -5.28
CA ASP A 91 -3.06 9.19 -5.13
C ASP A 91 -3.71 8.92 -6.49
N ALA A 92 -3.45 9.79 -7.47
CA ALA A 92 -4.00 9.61 -8.81
C ALA A 92 -3.43 8.37 -9.49
N GLN A 93 -2.14 8.12 -9.32
CA GLN A 93 -1.48 6.94 -9.88
C GLN A 93 -2.01 5.67 -9.26
N ILE A 94 -2.18 5.65 -7.94
CA ILE A 94 -2.69 4.49 -7.23
C ILE A 94 -4.15 4.21 -7.64
N ARG A 95 -4.98 5.25 -7.75
CA ARG A 95 -6.37 5.08 -8.20
C ARG A 95 -6.45 4.47 -9.59
N ARG A 96 -5.54 4.84 -10.47
CA ARG A 96 -5.47 4.24 -11.81
C ARG A 96 -5.20 2.75 -11.78
N LEU A 97 -4.41 2.30 -10.81
CA LEU A 97 -4.11 0.87 -10.67
C LEU A 97 -5.38 0.08 -10.32
N PHE A 98 -6.28 0.65 -9.54
CA PHE A 98 -7.56 0.00 -9.25
C PHE A 98 -8.40 -0.12 -10.52
N ILE A 99 -8.47 0.92 -11.33
CA ILE A 99 -9.23 0.90 -12.57
C ILE A 99 -8.68 -0.16 -13.52
N GLN A 100 -7.36 -0.24 -13.67
CA GLN A 100 -6.73 -1.24 -14.53
C GLN A 100 -7.01 -2.66 -14.04
N ARG A 101 -7.05 -2.86 -12.73
CA ARG A 101 -7.30 -4.18 -12.15
C ARG A 101 -8.74 -4.64 -12.40
N ASP A 102 -9.71 -3.72 -12.41
CA ASP A 102 -11.12 -4.02 -12.58
C ASP A 102 -11.51 -4.20 -14.05
N GLN A 103 -10.64 -3.90 -14.97
CA GLN A 103 -10.92 -4.09 -16.40
C GLN A 103 -10.64 -5.53 -16.82
N PRO A 104 -11.59 -6.12 -17.57
CA PRO A 104 -11.40 -7.48 -18.06
C PRO A 104 -10.26 -7.60 -19.08
#